data_8f56f4ab8ce14c5f04f71bb1268b0961
#
_entry.id   8f56f4ab8ce14c5f04f71bb1268b0961
#
_cell.length_a   1.000
_cell.length_b   1.000
_cell.length_c   1.000
_cell.angle_alpha   90.00
_cell.angle_beta   90.00
_cell.angle_gamma   90.00
#
_symmetry.space_group_name_H-M   'P 1'
#
loop_
_entity.id
_entity.type
_entity.pdbx_description
1 polymer ?
#
loop_
_entity_poly.entity_id
_entity_poly.type
_entity_poly.pdbx_seq_one_letter_code
_entity_poly.pdbx_strand_id
1 'polypeptide(L)'
;MAEAMVDVQGLTKVFGATLALDAVDLRVDPGEVVALLGPNGAGKTTLLKLLATAIRPTAGGGRVLGLDLSHGRDAIRRRIGMISHNHHLYEDLTAEENLKFAAVMHGMRADSGPTLKALTEVGLDGQANRKVRTFSNGMKRRLVIAKMLLFEPDLLFLDEPHNTLDQAAIALLNGYVASVAARGGAAVMATHNLSRAYGMSDRFILMRDGTVAWRVEKRGLSDDQLRELYGRYAESGDSARTE
;
A
#
# COMPACT_ATOMS: atom_id res chain seq x y z
N MET A 1 21.16 12.19 9.52
CA MET A 1 20.30 11.66 8.46
C MET A 1 18.95 11.37 9.11
N ALA A 2 17.83 11.67 8.45
CA ALA A 2 16.51 11.30 8.97
C ALA A 2 16.40 9.75 9.09
N GLU A 3 15.66 9.27 10.10
CA GLU A 3 15.40 7.84 10.27
C GLU A 3 14.50 7.34 9.12
N ALA A 4 14.82 6.18 8.55
CA ALA A 4 14.05 5.60 7.46
C ALA A 4 12.62 5.23 7.91
N MET A 5 11.64 5.39 7.02
CA MET A 5 10.26 4.96 7.24
C MET A 5 10.12 3.44 7.19
N VAL A 6 10.94 2.79 6.36
CA VAL A 6 11.11 1.33 6.29
C VAL A 6 12.60 1.05 6.18
N ASP A 7 13.11 0.13 6.99
CA ASP A 7 14.49 -0.39 6.90
C ASP A 7 14.46 -1.87 7.31
N VAL A 8 14.36 -2.75 6.33
CA VAL A 8 14.23 -4.20 6.53
C VAL A 8 15.28 -4.94 5.70
N GLN A 9 15.76 -6.06 6.25
CA GLN A 9 16.83 -6.86 5.66
C GLN A 9 16.50 -8.35 5.70
N GLY A 10 16.80 -9.03 4.60
CA GLY A 10 16.66 -10.47 4.46
C GLY A 10 15.23 -10.98 4.67
N LEU A 11 14.19 -10.15 4.40
CA LEU A 11 12.81 -10.58 4.63
C LEU A 11 12.48 -11.80 3.78
N THR A 12 12.22 -12.90 4.46
CA THR A 12 11.86 -14.19 3.84
C THR A 12 10.48 -14.62 4.32
N LYS A 13 9.67 -15.14 3.40
CA LYS A 13 8.35 -15.69 3.72
C LYS A 13 8.09 -16.99 2.99
N VAL A 14 7.82 -18.03 3.79
CA VAL A 14 7.41 -19.35 3.29
C VAL A 14 5.96 -19.62 3.72
N PHE A 15 5.15 -20.12 2.82
CA PHE A 15 3.79 -20.63 3.04
C PHE A 15 3.75 -22.11 2.65
N GLY A 16 3.73 -23.02 3.65
CA GLY A 16 3.88 -24.46 3.38
C GLY A 16 5.16 -24.74 2.61
N ALA A 17 5.08 -25.25 1.39
CA ALA A 17 6.22 -25.50 0.51
C ALA A 17 6.58 -24.32 -0.42
N THR A 18 5.80 -23.24 -0.40
CA THR A 18 6.00 -22.10 -1.33
C THR A 18 6.85 -21.02 -0.69
N LEU A 19 8.01 -20.73 -1.29
CA LEU A 19 8.85 -19.56 -0.96
C LEU A 19 8.26 -18.35 -1.67
N ALA A 20 7.58 -17.48 -0.91
CA ALA A 20 6.89 -16.30 -1.45
C ALA A 20 7.75 -15.05 -1.45
N LEU A 21 8.74 -14.97 -0.55
CA LEU A 21 9.79 -13.94 -0.53
C LEU A 21 11.10 -14.60 -0.09
N ASP A 22 12.17 -14.23 -0.78
CA ASP A 22 13.52 -14.73 -0.54
C ASP A 22 14.49 -13.58 -0.30
N ALA A 23 14.90 -13.42 0.95
CA ALA A 23 15.91 -12.48 1.43
C ALA A 23 15.75 -11.04 0.88
N VAL A 24 14.53 -10.48 0.92
CA VAL A 24 14.24 -9.15 0.41
C VAL A 24 14.73 -8.07 1.36
N ASP A 25 15.56 -7.16 0.85
CA ASP A 25 15.94 -5.92 1.50
C ASP A 25 15.12 -4.75 0.94
N LEU A 26 14.63 -3.89 1.82
CA LEU A 26 13.93 -2.67 1.42
C LEU A 26 14.21 -1.54 2.41
N ARG A 27 14.60 -0.39 1.87
CA ARG A 27 14.68 0.88 2.58
C ARG A 27 13.75 1.88 1.88
N VAL A 28 12.99 2.64 2.68
CA VAL A 28 12.15 3.76 2.22
C VAL A 28 12.42 4.94 3.12
N ASP A 29 12.75 6.07 2.54
CA ASP A 29 13.07 7.29 3.28
C ASP A 29 11.82 8.19 3.46
N PRO A 30 11.82 9.13 4.42
CA PRO A 30 10.75 10.11 4.58
C PRO A 30 10.52 10.92 3.29
N GLY A 31 9.25 11.15 2.94
CA GLY A 31 8.84 11.87 1.74
C GLY A 31 8.84 11.02 0.46
N GLU A 32 9.23 9.74 0.53
CA GLU A 32 9.40 8.88 -0.64
C GLU A 32 8.14 8.07 -0.98
N VAL A 33 7.82 7.99 -2.25
CA VAL A 33 6.82 7.08 -2.81
C VAL A 33 7.52 6.02 -3.66
N VAL A 34 7.46 4.75 -3.22
CA VAL A 34 8.10 3.60 -3.88
C VAL A 34 7.06 2.74 -4.58
N ALA A 35 7.27 2.44 -5.86
CA ALA A 35 6.46 1.46 -6.57
C ALA A 35 7.13 0.08 -6.63
N LEU A 36 6.43 -0.94 -6.17
CA LEU A 36 6.76 -2.34 -6.38
C LEU A 36 6.09 -2.83 -7.67
N LEU A 37 6.90 -3.14 -8.67
CA LEU A 37 6.49 -3.63 -9.98
C LEU A 37 6.79 -5.13 -10.08
N GLY A 38 6.18 -5.81 -11.02
CA GLY A 38 6.43 -7.23 -11.29
C GLY A 38 5.16 -8.01 -11.62
N PRO A 39 5.29 -9.22 -12.16
CA PRO A 39 4.16 -10.07 -12.51
C PRO A 39 3.33 -10.50 -11.29
N ASN A 40 2.19 -11.12 -11.55
CA ASN A 40 1.41 -11.77 -10.50
C ASN A 40 2.24 -12.92 -9.89
N GLY A 41 2.19 -13.07 -8.57
CA GLY A 41 3.02 -14.05 -7.86
C GLY A 41 4.44 -13.58 -7.52
N ALA A 42 4.90 -12.41 -7.97
CA ALA A 42 6.25 -11.91 -7.68
C ALA A 42 6.54 -11.60 -6.19
N GLY A 43 5.56 -11.73 -5.29
CA GLY A 43 5.74 -11.48 -3.86
C GLY A 43 5.33 -10.08 -3.38
N LYS A 44 4.91 -9.16 -4.26
CA LYS A 44 4.57 -7.76 -3.93
C LYS A 44 3.55 -7.64 -2.79
N THR A 45 2.41 -8.27 -2.91
CA THR A 45 1.36 -8.30 -1.87
C THR A 45 1.87 -8.91 -0.56
N THR A 46 2.71 -9.94 -0.64
CA THR A 46 3.32 -10.59 0.53
C THR A 46 4.26 -9.63 1.25
N LEU A 47 5.09 -8.90 0.51
CA LEU A 47 5.98 -7.88 1.07
C LEU A 47 5.17 -6.77 1.77
N LEU A 48 4.15 -6.20 1.11
CA LEU A 48 3.27 -5.20 1.74
C LEU A 48 2.61 -5.73 3.02
N LYS A 49 2.13 -6.97 3.04
CA LYS A 49 1.52 -7.59 4.23
C LYS A 49 2.52 -7.79 5.38
N LEU A 50 3.78 -8.11 5.08
CA LEU A 50 4.85 -8.19 6.09
C LEU A 50 5.14 -6.82 6.70
N LEU A 51 5.35 -5.80 5.86
CA LEU A 51 5.63 -4.43 6.28
C LEU A 51 4.47 -3.84 7.09
N ALA A 52 3.22 -4.11 6.67
CA ALA A 52 2.01 -3.73 7.40
C ALA A 52 1.77 -4.59 8.66
N THR A 53 2.67 -5.50 9.00
CA THR A 53 2.55 -6.43 10.12
C THR A 53 1.31 -7.33 10.09
N ALA A 54 0.64 -7.47 8.95
CA ALA A 54 -0.53 -8.34 8.78
C ALA A 54 -0.15 -9.82 8.88
N ILE A 55 1.05 -10.18 8.44
CA ILE A 55 1.65 -11.51 8.60
C ILE A 55 3.04 -11.39 9.23
N ARG A 56 3.61 -12.51 9.70
CA ARG A 56 4.97 -12.54 10.24
C ARG A 56 5.97 -13.06 9.21
N PRO A 57 7.21 -12.53 9.17
CA PRO A 57 8.28 -13.11 8.36
C PRO A 57 8.64 -14.51 8.88
N THR A 58 9.17 -15.35 8.00
CA THR A 58 9.78 -16.65 8.35
C THR A 58 11.23 -16.45 8.79
N ALA A 59 11.95 -15.51 8.13
CA ALA A 59 13.29 -15.07 8.49
C ALA A 59 13.50 -13.61 8.09
N GLY A 60 14.61 -13.01 8.51
CA GLY A 60 14.90 -11.61 8.35
C GLY A 60 14.10 -10.72 9.30
N GLY A 61 14.25 -9.41 9.17
CA GLY A 61 13.59 -8.44 10.06
C GLY A 61 13.97 -7.02 9.73
N GLY A 62 13.77 -6.12 10.69
CA GLY A 62 14.09 -4.70 10.57
C GLY A 62 13.07 -3.81 11.24
N ARG A 63 13.00 -2.57 10.78
CA ARG A 63 12.15 -1.55 11.38
C ARG A 63 11.20 -0.93 10.38
N VAL A 64 10.01 -0.59 10.86
CA VAL A 64 9.00 0.22 10.17
C VAL A 64 8.63 1.37 11.11
N LEU A 65 8.73 2.61 10.64
CA LEU A 65 8.54 3.82 11.46
C LEU A 65 9.44 3.85 12.71
N GLY A 66 10.69 3.35 12.59
CA GLY A 66 11.64 3.22 13.71
C GLY A 66 11.32 2.07 14.69
N LEU A 67 10.19 1.38 14.53
CA LEU A 67 9.71 0.31 15.41
C LEU A 67 10.09 -1.06 14.85
N ASP A 68 10.48 -1.98 15.75
CA ASP A 68 10.80 -3.35 15.35
C ASP A 68 9.59 -4.08 14.74
N LEU A 69 9.80 -4.68 13.57
CA LEU A 69 8.75 -5.34 12.77
C LEU A 69 8.07 -6.51 13.50
N SER A 70 8.79 -7.18 14.41
CA SER A 70 8.29 -8.34 15.14
C SER A 70 7.61 -7.95 16.47
N HIS A 71 8.16 -6.99 17.19
CA HIS A 71 7.74 -6.60 18.54
C HIS A 71 6.89 -5.33 18.57
N GLY A 72 7.07 -4.41 17.62
CA GLY A 72 6.37 -3.11 17.54
C GLY A 72 5.02 -3.13 16.78
N ARG A 73 4.44 -4.30 16.50
CA ARG A 73 3.34 -4.48 15.55
C ARG A 73 2.12 -3.60 15.81
N ASP A 74 1.66 -3.50 17.03
CA ASP A 74 0.45 -2.72 17.34
C ASP A 74 0.72 -1.21 17.24
N ALA A 75 1.90 -0.76 17.62
CA ALA A 75 2.31 0.63 17.44
C ALA A 75 2.47 0.99 15.95
N ILE A 76 3.04 0.08 15.13
CA ILE A 76 3.13 0.24 13.68
C ILE A 76 1.73 0.36 13.08
N ARG A 77 0.80 -0.56 13.39
CA ARG A 77 -0.56 -0.58 12.85
C ARG A 77 -1.35 0.69 13.09
N ARG A 78 -1.11 1.38 14.21
CA ARG A 78 -1.77 2.66 14.52
C ARG A 78 -1.30 3.82 13.63
N ARG A 79 -0.14 3.68 12.98
CA ARG A 79 0.50 4.75 12.19
C ARG A 79 0.55 4.46 10.70
N ILE A 80 0.03 3.32 10.26
CA ILE A 80 0.00 2.94 8.85
C ILE A 80 -1.41 2.95 8.28
N GLY A 81 -1.54 3.31 7.00
CA GLY A 81 -2.72 3.09 6.19
C GLY A 81 -2.49 1.93 5.21
N MET A 82 -3.48 1.07 5.00
CA MET A 82 -3.38 -0.01 4.04
C MET A 82 -4.61 -0.08 3.13
N ILE A 83 -4.36 -0.07 1.82
CA ILE A 83 -5.31 -0.48 0.79
C ILE A 83 -4.89 -1.87 0.31
N SER A 84 -5.80 -2.84 0.38
CA SER A 84 -5.58 -4.20 -0.10
C SER A 84 -6.75 -4.67 -0.96
N HIS A 85 -6.64 -5.84 -1.60
CA HIS A 85 -7.77 -6.44 -2.32
C HIS A 85 -9.00 -6.64 -1.44
N ASN A 86 -8.80 -7.04 -0.20
CA ASN A 86 -9.86 -7.11 0.81
C ASN A 86 -10.02 -5.73 1.44
N HIS A 87 -11.23 -5.17 1.36
CA HIS A 87 -11.52 -3.84 1.88
C HIS A 87 -11.44 -3.75 3.41
N HIS A 88 -11.49 -4.89 4.13
CA HIS A 88 -11.54 -4.94 5.60
C HIS A 88 -12.60 -4.00 6.18
N LEU A 89 -13.78 -4.04 5.57
CA LEU A 89 -14.98 -3.32 6.01
C LEU A 89 -15.97 -4.30 6.63
N TYR A 90 -16.68 -3.84 7.63
CA TYR A 90 -17.75 -4.59 8.26
C TYR A 90 -19.03 -4.39 7.42
N GLU A 91 -19.44 -5.40 6.70
CA GLU A 91 -20.52 -5.30 5.71
C GLU A 91 -21.90 -5.06 6.31
N ASP A 92 -22.12 -5.51 7.54
CA ASP A 92 -23.39 -5.30 8.27
C ASP A 92 -23.49 -3.94 8.99
N LEU A 93 -22.37 -3.23 9.11
CA LEU A 93 -22.33 -1.86 9.59
C LEU A 93 -22.60 -0.87 8.46
N THR A 94 -23.11 0.31 8.81
CA THR A 94 -23.22 1.44 7.90
C THR A 94 -21.84 2.03 7.56
N ALA A 95 -21.78 2.93 6.58
CA ALA A 95 -20.54 3.61 6.22
C ALA A 95 -20.00 4.43 7.41
N GLU A 96 -20.86 5.19 8.09
CA GLU A 96 -20.48 5.99 9.24
C GLU A 96 -20.02 5.11 10.42
N GLU A 97 -20.74 4.01 10.72
CA GLU A 97 -20.34 3.06 11.76
C GLU A 97 -18.98 2.42 11.49
N ASN A 98 -18.67 2.07 10.23
CA ASN A 98 -17.36 1.60 9.84
C ASN A 98 -16.25 2.61 10.15
N LEU A 99 -16.48 3.90 9.84
CA LEU A 99 -15.52 4.95 10.14
C LEU A 99 -15.39 5.20 11.65
N LYS A 100 -16.48 5.23 12.40
CA LYS A 100 -16.48 5.34 13.88
C LYS A 100 -15.70 4.19 14.51
N PHE A 101 -15.94 2.96 14.04
CA PHE A 101 -15.19 1.80 14.51
C PHE A 101 -13.69 1.95 14.23
N ALA A 102 -13.32 2.38 13.02
CA ALA A 102 -11.92 2.61 12.67
C ALA A 102 -11.29 3.70 13.55
N ALA A 103 -12.00 4.81 13.83
CA ALA A 103 -11.55 5.87 14.72
C ALA A 103 -11.20 5.32 16.11
N VAL A 104 -12.10 4.53 16.70
CA VAL A 104 -11.89 3.89 18.02
C VAL A 104 -10.67 2.97 18.01
N MET A 105 -10.51 2.15 16.96
CA MET A 105 -9.36 1.24 16.82
C MET A 105 -8.03 1.99 16.71
N HIS A 106 -8.04 3.24 16.23
CA HIS A 106 -6.88 4.13 16.20
C HIS A 106 -6.75 5.03 17.44
N GLY A 107 -7.58 4.81 18.49
CA GLY A 107 -7.55 5.57 19.74
C GLY A 107 -8.18 6.96 19.65
N MET A 108 -8.96 7.22 18.60
CA MET A 108 -9.71 8.47 18.39
C MET A 108 -11.11 8.38 18.98
N ARG A 109 -11.75 9.54 19.16
CA ARG A 109 -13.18 9.59 19.54
C ARG A 109 -14.05 9.24 18.34
N ALA A 110 -15.16 8.54 18.59
CA ALA A 110 -16.14 8.15 17.56
C ALA A 110 -17.14 9.28 17.25
N ASP A 111 -16.62 10.45 16.88
CA ASP A 111 -17.44 11.63 16.62
C ASP A 111 -17.98 11.63 15.17
N SER A 112 -19.25 12.04 15.00
CA SER A 112 -19.89 12.09 13.68
C SER A 112 -19.32 13.19 12.77
N GLY A 113 -18.85 14.30 13.31
CA GLY A 113 -18.30 15.41 12.51
C GLY A 113 -17.16 14.99 11.61
N PRO A 114 -16.05 14.46 12.15
CA PRO A 114 -14.92 13.96 11.34
C PRO A 114 -15.28 12.82 10.38
N THR A 115 -16.15 11.89 10.80
CA THR A 115 -16.57 10.77 9.94
C THR A 115 -17.44 11.23 8.77
N LEU A 116 -18.38 12.15 8.97
CA LEU A 116 -19.18 12.72 7.90
C LEU A 116 -18.34 13.56 6.94
N LYS A 117 -17.39 14.36 7.46
CA LYS A 117 -16.43 15.08 6.62
C LYS A 117 -15.64 14.13 5.72
N ALA A 118 -15.08 13.06 6.28
CA ALA A 118 -14.34 12.07 5.49
C ALA A 118 -15.21 11.39 4.42
N LEU A 119 -16.50 11.12 4.72
CA LEU A 119 -17.44 10.61 3.71
C LEU A 119 -17.70 11.61 2.58
N THR A 120 -17.87 12.89 2.92
CA THR A 120 -18.06 13.96 1.92
C THR A 120 -16.84 14.08 1.00
N GLU A 121 -15.64 14.06 1.55
CA GLU A 121 -14.39 14.15 0.77
C GLU A 121 -14.25 13.03 -0.29
N VAL A 122 -14.81 11.85 -0.04
CA VAL A 122 -14.79 10.74 -0.99
C VAL A 122 -16.08 10.63 -1.82
N GLY A 123 -17.01 11.58 -1.71
CA GLY A 123 -18.30 11.57 -2.42
C GLY A 123 -19.26 10.48 -1.96
N LEU A 124 -19.30 10.21 -0.65
CA LEU A 124 -20.19 9.25 0.01
C LEU A 124 -21.10 9.91 1.08
N ASP A 125 -21.24 11.24 1.07
CA ASP A 125 -22.01 12.00 2.03
C ASP A 125 -23.47 11.53 2.18
N GLY A 126 -24.18 11.31 1.06
CA GLY A 126 -25.54 10.78 1.05
C GLY A 126 -25.65 9.27 1.40
N GLN A 127 -24.55 8.60 1.74
CA GLN A 127 -24.51 7.16 1.98
C GLN A 127 -24.16 6.77 3.43
N ALA A 128 -24.01 7.74 4.31
CA ALA A 128 -23.54 7.53 5.69
C ALA A 128 -24.29 6.44 6.44
N ASN A 129 -25.63 6.40 6.32
CA ASN A 129 -26.52 5.47 7.02
C ASN A 129 -26.78 4.16 6.24
N ARG A 130 -26.18 3.97 5.06
CA ARG A 130 -26.37 2.73 4.28
C ARG A 130 -25.38 1.66 4.72
N LYS A 131 -25.87 0.41 4.81
CA LYS A 131 -25.02 -0.76 5.11
C LYS A 131 -24.04 -1.02 3.98
N VAL A 132 -22.78 -1.28 4.34
CA VAL A 132 -21.67 -1.46 3.40
C VAL A 132 -21.89 -2.67 2.47
N ARG A 133 -22.63 -3.69 2.87
CA ARG A 133 -23.01 -4.82 2.00
C ARG A 133 -23.79 -4.39 0.74
N THR A 134 -24.43 -3.19 0.76
CA THR A 134 -25.15 -2.66 -0.41
C THR A 134 -24.29 -1.78 -1.31
N PHE A 135 -23.00 -1.60 -0.97
CA PHE A 135 -22.07 -0.77 -1.72
C PHE A 135 -21.49 -1.51 -2.92
N SER A 136 -21.28 -0.79 -4.02
CA SER A 136 -20.45 -1.28 -5.13
C SER A 136 -18.98 -1.38 -4.66
N ASN A 137 -18.15 -2.11 -5.41
CA ASN A 137 -16.71 -2.20 -5.12
C ASN A 137 -16.05 -0.83 -5.13
N GLY A 138 -16.43 0.07 -6.04
CA GLY A 138 -15.94 1.45 -6.07
C GLY A 138 -16.32 2.23 -4.82
N MET A 139 -17.57 2.12 -4.34
CA MET A 139 -18.00 2.75 -3.08
C MET A 139 -17.25 2.18 -1.86
N LYS A 140 -17.06 0.85 -1.81
CA LYS A 140 -16.25 0.20 -0.76
C LYS A 140 -14.81 0.75 -0.77
N ARG A 141 -14.22 0.91 -1.95
CA ARG A 141 -12.85 1.47 -2.08
C ARG A 141 -12.78 2.93 -1.62
N ARG A 142 -13.77 3.76 -2.00
CA ARG A 142 -13.89 5.14 -1.53
C ARG A 142 -14.02 5.19 0.01
N LEU A 143 -14.79 4.28 0.62
CA LEU A 143 -14.91 4.19 2.07
C LEU A 143 -13.59 3.81 2.76
N VAL A 144 -12.75 2.95 2.13
CA VAL A 144 -11.40 2.67 2.63
C VAL A 144 -10.52 3.92 2.57
N ILE A 145 -10.62 4.74 1.52
CA ILE A 145 -9.91 6.02 1.44
C ILE A 145 -10.40 6.96 2.54
N ALA A 146 -11.72 7.11 2.75
CA ALA A 146 -12.30 7.91 3.84
C ALA A 146 -11.75 7.49 5.21
N LYS A 147 -11.59 6.18 5.44
CA LYS A 147 -10.99 5.66 6.65
C LYS A 147 -9.55 6.16 6.84
N MET A 148 -8.73 6.20 5.77
CA MET A 148 -7.35 6.71 5.86
C MET A 148 -7.30 8.23 6.08
N LEU A 149 -8.21 9.00 5.46
CA LEU A 149 -8.33 10.43 5.69
C LEU A 149 -8.62 10.77 7.15
N LEU A 150 -9.28 9.85 7.86
CA LEU A 150 -9.71 10.07 9.24
C LEU A 150 -8.55 10.04 10.25
N PHE A 151 -7.57 9.14 10.09
CA PHE A 151 -6.48 8.96 11.07
C PHE A 151 -5.08 9.36 10.59
N GLU A 152 -4.97 9.93 9.41
CA GLU A 152 -3.76 10.55 8.85
C GLU A 152 -2.46 9.73 9.04
N PRO A 153 -2.35 8.54 8.46
CA PRO A 153 -1.19 7.66 8.65
C PRO A 153 0.12 8.31 8.20
N ASP A 154 1.22 7.92 8.84
CA ASP A 154 2.58 8.33 8.47
C ASP A 154 3.12 7.52 7.27
N LEU A 155 2.65 6.29 7.09
CA LEU A 155 3.12 5.39 6.04
C LEU A 155 1.94 4.64 5.39
N LEU A 156 1.92 4.64 4.06
CA LEU A 156 0.89 3.98 3.27
C LEU A 156 1.42 2.71 2.60
N PHE A 157 0.66 1.62 2.69
CA PHE A 157 0.85 0.40 1.93
C PHE A 157 -0.33 0.20 0.99
N LEU A 158 -0.08 0.24 -0.32
CA LEU A 158 -1.12 0.31 -1.34
C LEU A 158 -0.98 -0.87 -2.32
N ASP A 159 -1.90 -1.84 -2.23
CA ASP A 159 -1.93 -3.01 -3.11
C ASP A 159 -2.98 -2.83 -4.19
N GLU A 160 -2.54 -2.60 -5.44
CA GLU A 160 -3.38 -2.26 -6.60
C GLU A 160 -4.40 -1.17 -6.28
N PRO A 161 -3.97 0.01 -5.81
CA PRO A 161 -4.86 0.98 -5.20
C PRO A 161 -5.88 1.61 -6.15
N HIS A 162 -5.58 1.64 -7.44
CA HIS A 162 -6.43 2.26 -8.46
C HIS A 162 -7.50 1.34 -9.04
N ASN A 163 -7.47 0.05 -8.72
CA ASN A 163 -8.45 -0.89 -9.24
C ASN A 163 -9.85 -0.54 -8.75
N THR A 164 -10.83 -0.59 -9.65
CA THR A 164 -12.25 -0.27 -9.40
C THR A 164 -12.57 1.20 -9.06
N LEU A 165 -11.59 2.11 -9.11
CA LEU A 165 -11.79 3.55 -8.92
C LEU A 165 -12.07 4.24 -10.24
N ASP A 166 -12.97 5.23 -10.21
CA ASP A 166 -13.13 6.20 -11.28
C ASP A 166 -12.05 7.29 -11.24
N GLN A 167 -11.97 8.13 -12.26
CA GLN A 167 -10.95 9.17 -12.39
C GLN A 167 -10.92 10.14 -11.20
N ALA A 168 -12.09 10.52 -10.68
CA ALA A 168 -12.18 11.44 -9.54
C ALA A 168 -11.60 10.81 -8.27
N ALA A 169 -11.93 9.55 -7.99
CA ALA A 169 -11.38 8.83 -6.84
C ALA A 169 -9.88 8.52 -6.99
N ILE A 170 -9.40 8.27 -8.23
CA ILE A 170 -7.97 8.16 -8.51
C ILE A 170 -7.26 9.47 -8.20
N ALA A 171 -7.76 10.61 -8.67
CA ALA A 171 -7.17 11.92 -8.40
C ALA A 171 -7.13 12.24 -6.90
N LEU A 172 -8.22 11.92 -6.17
CA LEU A 172 -8.28 12.07 -4.72
C LEU A 172 -7.21 11.22 -4.02
N LEU A 173 -7.11 9.94 -4.37
CA LEU A 173 -6.11 9.05 -3.78
C LEU A 173 -4.68 9.51 -4.07
N ASN A 174 -4.40 9.91 -5.31
CA ASN A 174 -3.09 10.41 -5.71
C ASN A 174 -2.72 11.68 -4.95
N GLY A 175 -3.65 12.63 -4.83
CA GLY A 175 -3.48 13.85 -4.03
C GLY A 175 -3.24 13.54 -2.56
N TYR A 176 -3.93 12.54 -2.01
CA TYR A 176 -3.73 12.10 -0.63
C TYR A 176 -2.34 11.48 -0.42
N VAL A 177 -1.90 10.58 -1.31
CA VAL A 177 -0.54 10.00 -1.24
C VAL A 177 0.53 11.09 -1.32
N ALA A 178 0.39 12.05 -2.25
CA ALA A 178 1.29 13.18 -2.36
C ALA A 178 1.30 14.04 -1.08
N SER A 179 0.14 14.26 -0.45
CA SER A 179 0.05 15.01 0.82
C SER A 179 0.74 14.29 1.97
N VAL A 180 0.66 12.94 2.03
CA VAL A 180 1.39 12.12 3.01
C VAL A 180 2.90 12.27 2.82
N ALA A 181 3.39 12.15 1.60
CA ALA A 181 4.81 12.32 1.29
C ALA A 181 5.30 13.74 1.62
N ALA A 182 4.53 14.78 1.25
CA ALA A 182 4.89 16.18 1.48
C ALA A 182 5.04 16.56 2.97
N ARG A 183 4.31 15.88 3.87
CA ARG A 183 4.47 16.08 5.33
C ARG A 183 5.53 15.17 5.97
N GLY A 184 6.39 14.52 5.16
CA GLY A 184 7.47 13.64 5.62
C GLY A 184 7.05 12.21 5.87
N GLY A 185 5.82 11.82 5.54
CA GLY A 185 5.40 10.42 5.48
C GLY A 185 5.97 9.71 4.25
N ALA A 186 5.53 8.48 3.98
CA ALA A 186 5.96 7.73 2.80
C ALA A 186 4.85 6.80 2.29
N ALA A 187 5.03 6.27 1.07
CA ALA A 187 4.13 5.25 0.54
C ALA A 187 4.90 4.13 -0.19
N VAL A 188 4.42 2.90 -0.05
CA VAL A 188 4.87 1.75 -0.85
C VAL A 188 3.66 1.20 -1.59
N MET A 189 3.69 1.25 -2.92
CA MET A 189 2.59 0.87 -3.79
C MET A 189 2.97 -0.36 -4.63
N ALA A 190 2.19 -1.43 -4.56
CA ALA A 190 2.28 -2.54 -5.50
C ALA A 190 1.29 -2.35 -6.64
N THR A 191 1.76 -2.39 -7.87
CA THR A 191 0.91 -2.31 -9.06
C THR A 191 1.57 -2.96 -10.27
N HIS A 192 0.76 -3.39 -11.23
CA HIS A 192 1.18 -3.83 -12.56
C HIS A 192 1.00 -2.72 -13.62
N ASN A 193 0.40 -1.60 -13.26
CA ASN A 193 0.18 -0.47 -14.18
C ASN A 193 1.36 0.50 -14.13
N LEU A 194 2.26 0.39 -15.10
CA LEU A 194 3.49 1.17 -15.18
C LEU A 194 3.26 2.68 -15.24
N SER A 195 2.30 3.13 -16.06
CA SER A 195 2.01 4.57 -16.20
C SER A 195 1.50 5.19 -14.91
N ARG A 196 0.66 4.47 -14.16
CA ARG A 196 0.19 4.94 -12.84
C ARG A 196 1.32 4.96 -11.83
N ALA A 197 2.16 3.92 -11.83
CA ALA A 197 3.37 3.87 -11.01
C ALA A 197 4.28 5.06 -11.32
N TYR A 198 4.55 5.31 -12.61
CA TYR A 198 5.40 6.42 -13.04
C TYR A 198 4.86 7.78 -12.60
N GLY A 199 3.54 7.99 -12.71
CA GLY A 199 2.89 9.26 -12.32
C GLY A 199 3.02 9.61 -10.85
N MET A 200 3.19 8.61 -9.96
CA MET A 200 3.10 8.81 -8.51
C MET A 200 4.41 8.58 -7.76
N SER A 201 5.32 7.76 -8.29
CA SER A 201 6.45 7.24 -7.51
C SER A 201 7.75 7.97 -7.82
N ASP A 202 8.65 8.00 -6.85
CA ASP A 202 9.99 8.56 -6.94
C ASP A 202 11.01 7.48 -7.31
N ARG A 203 10.72 6.22 -6.94
CA ARG A 203 11.57 5.05 -7.17
C ARG A 203 10.74 3.83 -7.51
N PHE A 204 11.30 2.97 -8.36
CA PHE A 204 10.70 1.71 -8.81
C PHE A 204 11.56 0.53 -8.36
N ILE A 205 10.90 -0.49 -7.83
CA ILE A 205 11.51 -1.75 -7.42
C ILE A 205 10.81 -2.86 -8.19
N LEU A 206 11.58 -3.59 -8.98
CA LEU A 206 11.07 -4.71 -9.73
C LEU A 206 11.26 -6.00 -8.94
N MET A 207 10.17 -6.69 -8.69
CA MET A 207 10.15 -7.97 -7.99
C MET A 207 9.85 -9.11 -8.96
N ARG A 208 10.53 -10.24 -8.75
CA ARG A 208 10.33 -11.49 -9.49
C ARG A 208 10.63 -12.67 -8.57
N ASP A 209 9.76 -13.69 -8.61
CA ASP A 209 9.93 -14.96 -7.89
C ASP A 209 10.35 -14.77 -6.41
N GLY A 210 9.72 -13.79 -5.75
CA GLY A 210 9.98 -13.48 -4.35
C GLY A 210 11.23 -12.64 -4.06
N THR A 211 12.00 -12.25 -5.08
CA THR A 211 13.24 -11.46 -4.92
C THR A 211 13.10 -10.06 -5.50
N VAL A 212 14.02 -9.16 -5.12
CA VAL A 212 14.19 -7.88 -5.79
C VAL A 212 15.19 -8.06 -6.92
N ALA A 213 14.71 -8.00 -8.16
CA ALA A 213 15.53 -8.14 -9.33
C ALA A 213 16.22 -6.83 -9.72
N TRP A 214 15.60 -5.69 -9.43
CA TRP A 214 16.09 -4.42 -9.94
C TRP A 214 15.51 -3.22 -9.16
N ARG A 215 16.28 -2.12 -9.06
CA ARG A 215 15.89 -0.85 -8.44
C ARG A 215 16.29 0.30 -9.35
N VAL A 216 15.40 1.29 -9.53
CA VAL A 216 15.73 2.51 -10.30
C VAL A 216 15.02 3.72 -9.72
N GLU A 217 15.75 4.81 -9.67
CA GLU A 217 15.20 6.13 -9.33
C GLU A 217 14.45 6.70 -10.55
N LYS A 218 13.35 7.43 -10.31
CA LYS A 218 12.64 8.13 -11.37
C LYS A 218 13.46 9.23 -12.02
N ARG A 219 14.39 9.83 -11.26
CA ARG A 219 15.19 10.96 -11.74
C ARG A 219 15.98 10.60 -12.98
N GLY A 220 15.66 11.27 -14.10
CA GLY A 220 16.29 11.03 -15.40
C GLY A 220 15.73 9.85 -16.19
N LEU A 221 14.67 9.20 -15.71
CA LEU A 221 13.96 8.11 -16.38
C LEU A 221 12.64 8.65 -16.97
N SER A 222 12.35 8.35 -18.24
CA SER A 222 11.03 8.61 -18.83
C SER A 222 10.06 7.42 -18.63
N ASP A 223 8.75 7.63 -18.84
CA ASP A 223 7.75 6.55 -18.80
C ASP A 223 8.05 5.47 -19.85
N ASP A 224 8.48 5.87 -21.06
CA ASP A 224 8.84 4.93 -22.11
C ASP A 224 10.09 4.11 -21.76
N GLN A 225 11.10 4.72 -21.15
CA GLN A 225 12.28 4.01 -20.66
C GLN A 225 11.93 3.02 -19.54
N LEU A 226 11.03 3.38 -18.62
CA LEU A 226 10.55 2.46 -17.61
C LEU A 226 9.84 1.26 -18.23
N ARG A 227 9.01 1.48 -19.28
CA ARG A 227 8.34 0.42 -20.02
C ARG A 227 9.31 -0.50 -20.75
N GLU A 228 10.33 0.07 -21.40
CA GLU A 228 11.36 -0.69 -22.08
C GLU A 228 12.15 -1.57 -21.10
N LEU A 229 12.57 -1.01 -19.98
CA LEU A 229 13.26 -1.74 -18.93
C LEU A 229 12.39 -2.88 -18.38
N TYR A 230 11.11 -2.62 -18.13
CA TYR A 230 10.16 -3.64 -17.67
C TYR A 230 9.94 -4.73 -18.73
N GLY A 231 9.84 -4.37 -20.02
CA GLY A 231 9.69 -5.31 -21.12
C GLY A 231 10.87 -6.25 -21.26
N ARG A 232 12.09 -5.73 -21.28
CA ARG A 232 13.33 -6.54 -21.30
C ARG A 232 13.39 -7.53 -20.14
N TYR A 233 12.90 -7.12 -18.97
CA TYR A 233 12.83 -7.98 -17.81
C TYR A 233 11.76 -9.07 -17.94
N ALA A 234 10.61 -8.78 -18.52
CA ALA A 234 9.55 -9.77 -18.75
C ALA A 234 10.00 -10.84 -19.74
N GLU A 235 10.72 -10.45 -20.82
CA GLU A 235 11.24 -11.36 -21.85
C GLU A 235 12.37 -12.27 -21.35
N SER A 236 13.29 -11.74 -20.52
CA SER A 236 14.38 -12.54 -19.96
C SER A 236 13.93 -13.65 -18.98
N GLY A 237 12.65 -13.70 -18.64
CA GLY A 237 12.05 -14.68 -17.74
C GLY A 237 11.51 -15.93 -18.40
N ASP A 238 11.26 -15.90 -19.69
CA ASP A 238 10.69 -17.04 -20.42
C ASP A 238 11.79 -18.02 -20.87
N SER A 239 13.02 -17.54 -21.00
CA SER A 239 14.16 -18.36 -21.45
C SER A 239 14.79 -19.25 -20.36
N ALA A 240 14.45 -19.05 -19.08
CA ALA A 240 15.01 -19.85 -17.96
C ALA A 240 14.11 -21.00 -17.49
N ARG A 241 12.95 -21.23 -18.13
CA ARG A 241 12.03 -22.32 -17.80
C ARG A 241 12.02 -23.48 -18.82
N THR A 242 12.97 -23.49 -19.76
CA THR A 242 13.06 -24.52 -20.82
C THR A 242 14.40 -25.25 -20.79
N GLU A 243 14.96 -25.57 -19.62
CA GLU A 243 15.99 -26.58 -19.47
C GLU A 243 15.72 -27.44 -18.24
#